data_6bd676f4c6f09a40b20d11a5095ad777
#
_entry.id   6bd676f4c6f09a40b20d11a5095ad777
#
_cell.length_a   1.000
_cell.length_b   1.000
_cell.length_c   1.000
_cell.angle_alpha   90.00
_cell.angle_beta   90.00
_cell.angle_gamma   90.00
#
_symmetry.space_group_name_H-M   'P 1'
#
loop_
_entity.id
_entity.type
_entity.pdbx_description
1 polymer ?
#
loop_
_entity_poly.entity_id
_entity_poly.type
_entity_poly.pdbx_seq_one_letter_code
_entity_poly.pdbx_strand_id
1 'polypeptide(L)'
;MTDVQATDTSLLPAPLRGCLYCHAEGTVTLGESRKVLGLGSSTPLLTCSQCSAVAQFEEGATADEWRIRYRSANHAARYYYVWLHLGQAGWLDANAALTASLYGFVQRYRLQQVLHGELNWLRPAPLTDPPSLMSPSELVYLTLNPASLRQASKRNGVLAMSSEDPVQDVGRCYVTNQKMHLLGQRRDWVHKLSEIQRVDQTERYWRAYVGDGGQYYQGENLPGQMDAQLFAAVIRVLCKPDLNYNGA
;
A
#
# COMPACT_ATOMS: atom_id res chain seq x y z
N MET A 1 13.82 -17.48 31.61
CA MET A 1 14.50 -17.83 30.37
C MET A 1 13.88 -19.14 29.93
N THR A 2 13.13 -19.17 28.87
CA THR A 2 12.41 -20.37 28.40
C THR A 2 13.08 -20.79 27.11
N ASP A 3 13.70 -21.98 27.16
CA ASP A 3 14.25 -22.66 25.99
C ASP A 3 13.14 -22.81 24.94
N VAL A 4 13.24 -22.02 23.88
CA VAL A 4 12.53 -22.27 22.63
C VAL A 4 13.35 -23.36 21.95
N GLN A 5 12.90 -24.60 22.02
CA GLN A 5 13.46 -25.66 21.19
C GLN A 5 13.33 -25.19 19.74
N ALA A 6 14.47 -24.95 19.10
CA ALA A 6 14.55 -24.66 17.67
C ALA A 6 14.05 -25.89 16.93
N THR A 7 12.81 -25.85 16.49
CA THR A 7 12.21 -26.94 15.71
C THR A 7 12.83 -26.93 14.32
N ASP A 8 13.13 -28.08 13.81
CA ASP A 8 13.76 -28.28 12.50
C ASP A 8 12.91 -27.65 11.39
N THR A 9 13.39 -26.54 10.83
CA THR A 9 12.73 -25.82 9.75
C THR A 9 12.65 -26.61 8.45
N SER A 10 13.35 -27.76 8.36
CA SER A 10 13.30 -28.65 7.19
C SER A 10 11.91 -29.27 6.99
N LEU A 11 11.09 -29.31 8.03
CA LEU A 11 9.71 -29.81 7.99
C LEU A 11 8.73 -28.79 7.39
N LEU A 12 9.11 -27.52 7.29
CA LEU A 12 8.25 -26.48 6.69
C LEU A 12 8.24 -26.60 5.17
N PRO A 13 7.08 -26.30 4.53
CA PRO A 13 7.02 -26.06 3.08
C PRO A 13 8.10 -25.09 2.63
N ALA A 14 8.74 -25.35 1.49
CA ALA A 14 9.87 -24.57 1.01
C ALA A 14 9.64 -23.04 1.04
N PRO A 15 8.47 -22.50 0.64
CA PRO A 15 8.20 -21.08 0.72
C PRO A 15 8.17 -20.49 2.14
N LEU A 16 7.89 -21.32 3.15
CA LEU A 16 7.80 -20.90 4.55
C LEU A 16 9.12 -21.01 5.33
N ARG A 17 10.18 -21.53 4.71
CA ARG A 17 11.53 -21.51 5.28
C ARG A 17 12.13 -20.10 5.29
N GLY A 18 11.68 -19.25 4.35
CA GLY A 18 11.89 -17.80 4.37
C GLY A 18 10.67 -17.06 4.91
N CYS A 19 10.88 -15.87 5.39
CA CYS A 19 9.79 -15.03 5.89
C CYS A 19 9.02 -14.38 4.73
N LEU A 20 7.77 -14.71 4.52
CA LEU A 20 6.92 -14.07 3.51
C LEU A 20 6.71 -12.57 3.77
N TYR A 21 6.96 -12.10 5.01
CA TYR A 21 6.76 -10.71 5.39
C TYR A 21 7.95 -9.81 5.10
N CYS A 22 9.18 -10.24 5.42
CA CYS A 22 10.39 -9.44 5.20
C CYS A 22 11.36 -10.04 4.16
N HIS A 23 11.04 -11.21 3.62
CA HIS A 23 11.81 -11.96 2.63
C HIS A 23 13.21 -12.38 3.10
N ALA A 24 13.43 -12.43 4.42
CA ALA A 24 14.69 -12.96 4.97
C ALA A 24 14.65 -14.49 4.98
N GLU A 25 15.66 -15.10 4.36
CA GLU A 25 15.81 -16.56 4.32
C GLU A 25 16.34 -17.12 5.65
N GLY A 26 15.90 -18.32 6.01
CA GLY A 26 16.39 -19.04 7.20
C GLY A 26 16.05 -18.35 8.54
N THR A 27 15.12 -17.39 8.57
CA THR A 27 14.79 -16.63 9.78
C THR A 27 13.49 -17.06 10.44
N VAL A 28 12.76 -18.00 9.84
CA VAL A 28 11.47 -18.48 10.35
C VAL A 28 11.70 -19.69 11.24
N THR A 29 11.08 -19.69 12.40
CA THR A 29 11.04 -20.82 13.33
C THR A 29 9.60 -21.26 13.54
N LEU A 30 9.38 -22.57 13.62
CA LEU A 30 8.10 -23.17 14.00
C LEU A 30 8.09 -23.38 15.53
N GLY A 31 7.07 -22.87 16.16
CA GLY A 31 6.80 -23.04 17.58
C GLY A 31 5.32 -23.32 17.82
N GLU A 32 4.92 -23.37 19.08
CA GLU A 32 3.52 -23.55 19.46
C GLU A 32 3.03 -22.36 20.31
N SER A 33 1.76 -22.00 20.14
CA SER A 33 1.12 -21.04 21.04
C SER A 33 0.99 -21.65 22.43
N ARG A 34 1.33 -20.90 23.49
CA ARG A 34 1.10 -21.34 24.85
C ARG A 34 -0.40 -21.46 25.12
N LYS A 35 -0.80 -22.58 25.73
CA LYS A 35 -2.17 -22.71 26.25
C LYS A 35 -2.35 -21.72 27.40
N VAL A 36 -3.42 -20.94 27.35
CA VAL A 36 -3.81 -20.08 28.48
C VAL A 36 -4.52 -20.97 29.50
N LEU A 37 -3.99 -21.05 30.71
CA LEU A 37 -4.53 -21.88 31.80
C LEU A 37 -4.68 -23.38 31.46
N GLY A 38 -3.89 -23.91 30.53
CA GLY A 38 -3.95 -25.32 30.14
C GLY A 38 -5.18 -25.72 29.31
N LEU A 39 -6.04 -24.76 28.97
CA LEU A 39 -7.25 -24.96 28.16
C LEU A 39 -7.00 -24.57 26.69
N GLY A 40 -7.55 -25.36 25.76
CA GLY A 40 -7.45 -25.16 24.31
C GLY A 40 -6.40 -26.06 23.62
N SER A 41 -6.48 -26.15 22.30
CA SER A 41 -5.46 -26.80 21.46
C SER A 41 -4.26 -25.87 21.26
N SER A 42 -3.03 -26.42 21.25
CA SER A 42 -1.88 -25.66 20.78
C SER A 42 -2.03 -25.37 19.28
N THR A 43 -1.66 -24.18 18.86
CA THR A 43 -1.70 -23.80 17.45
C THR A 43 -0.26 -23.58 16.98
N PRO A 44 0.16 -24.19 15.87
CA PRO A 44 1.47 -23.93 15.30
C PRO A 44 1.65 -22.46 14.95
N LEU A 45 2.79 -21.89 15.34
CA LEU A 45 3.17 -20.52 15.09
C LEU A 45 4.49 -20.45 14.33
N LEU A 46 4.51 -19.68 13.26
CA LEU A 46 5.71 -19.26 12.57
C LEU A 46 6.17 -17.91 13.13
N THR A 47 7.42 -17.83 13.54
CA THR A 47 8.01 -16.59 14.06
C THR A 47 9.27 -16.26 13.29
N CYS A 48 9.37 -15.01 12.79
CA CYS A 48 10.55 -14.52 12.11
C CYS A 48 11.47 -13.78 13.09
N SER A 49 12.73 -14.23 13.21
CA SER A 49 13.73 -13.57 14.06
C SER A 49 14.16 -12.19 13.55
N GLN A 50 14.07 -11.95 12.23
CA GLN A 50 14.48 -10.71 11.59
C GLN A 50 13.48 -9.56 11.77
N CYS A 51 12.18 -9.81 11.59
CA CYS A 51 11.14 -8.76 11.60
C CYS A 51 10.10 -8.95 12.71
N SER A 52 10.24 -9.95 13.54
CA SER A 52 9.31 -10.30 14.64
C SER A 52 7.88 -10.57 14.18
N ALA A 53 7.68 -10.87 12.90
CA ALA A 53 6.37 -11.28 12.41
C ALA A 53 6.00 -12.64 13.00
N VAL A 54 4.75 -12.75 13.45
CA VAL A 54 4.17 -13.98 14.01
C VAL A 54 2.93 -14.34 13.21
N ALA A 55 2.89 -15.58 12.73
CA ALA A 55 1.75 -16.09 11.98
C ALA A 55 1.31 -17.45 12.52
N GLN A 56 0.00 -17.70 12.51
CA GLN A 56 -0.54 -19.04 12.66
C GLN A 56 -0.31 -19.81 11.37
N PHE A 57 -0.03 -21.10 11.52
CA PHE A 57 0.19 -22.02 10.43
C PHE A 57 -0.73 -23.22 10.58
N GLU A 58 -1.35 -23.62 9.50
CA GLU A 58 -2.11 -24.86 9.39
C GLU A 58 -1.58 -25.64 8.18
N GLU A 59 -1.21 -26.89 8.44
CA GLU A 59 -0.80 -27.83 7.42
C GLU A 59 -2.01 -28.52 6.81
N GLY A 60 -2.04 -28.65 5.49
CA GLY A 60 -3.07 -29.40 4.76
C GLY A 60 -2.70 -30.86 4.57
N ALA A 61 -3.48 -31.55 3.75
CA ALA A 61 -3.27 -32.98 3.46
C ALA A 61 -2.02 -33.23 2.60
N THR A 62 -1.58 -32.25 1.82
CA THR A 62 -0.38 -32.31 0.99
C THR A 62 0.60 -31.20 1.36
N ALA A 63 1.88 -31.35 0.99
CA ALA A 63 2.93 -30.35 1.29
C ALA A 63 2.67 -28.96 0.70
N ASP A 64 1.83 -28.86 -0.32
CA ASP A 64 1.46 -27.61 -0.98
C ASP A 64 0.14 -27.02 -0.44
N GLU A 65 -0.59 -27.81 0.35
CA GLU A 65 -1.83 -27.38 0.98
C GLU A 65 -1.56 -26.88 2.38
N TRP A 66 -1.25 -25.61 2.51
CA TRP A 66 -1.08 -24.95 3.79
C TRP A 66 -1.81 -23.62 3.82
N ARG A 67 -2.14 -23.14 5.03
CA ARG A 67 -2.74 -21.83 5.28
C ARG A 67 -1.94 -21.07 6.33
N ILE A 68 -1.88 -19.77 6.17
CA ILE A 68 -1.19 -18.87 7.09
C ILE A 68 -2.06 -17.68 7.45
N ARG A 69 -1.97 -17.24 8.69
CA ARG A 69 -2.63 -16.02 9.18
C ARG A 69 -1.69 -15.24 10.06
N TYR A 70 -1.30 -14.05 9.64
CA TYR A 70 -0.49 -13.17 10.46
C TYR A 70 -1.27 -12.66 11.66
N ARG A 71 -0.65 -12.66 12.84
CA ARG A 71 -1.20 -12.20 14.11
C ARG A 71 -0.60 -10.87 14.53
N SER A 72 0.70 -10.72 14.34
CA SER A 72 1.45 -9.52 14.64
C SER A 72 2.66 -9.42 13.73
N ALA A 73 3.13 -8.21 13.51
CA ALA A 73 4.37 -7.94 12.81
C ALA A 73 4.88 -6.56 13.21
N ASN A 74 6.13 -6.27 12.89
CA ASN A 74 6.67 -4.92 13.03
C ASN A 74 6.02 -4.00 11.97
N HIS A 75 5.22 -3.03 12.41
CA HIS A 75 4.53 -2.06 11.56
C HIS A 75 5.42 -0.89 11.13
N ALA A 76 6.75 -1.02 11.19
CA ALA A 76 7.63 0.01 10.63
C ALA A 76 7.23 0.32 9.19
N ALA A 77 7.36 1.59 8.78
CA ALA A 77 6.91 2.08 7.46
C ALA A 77 7.39 1.20 6.29
N ARG A 78 8.59 0.62 6.40
CA ARG A 78 9.17 -0.29 5.39
C ARG A 78 8.39 -1.59 5.16
N TYR A 79 7.52 -2.01 6.10
CA TYR A 79 6.72 -3.24 6.02
C TYR A 79 5.23 -2.97 5.80
N TYR A 80 4.84 -1.72 5.73
CA TYR A 80 3.44 -1.30 5.66
C TYR A 80 2.64 -2.02 4.56
N TYR A 81 3.18 -2.10 3.35
CA TYR A 81 2.50 -2.76 2.23
C TYR A 81 2.31 -4.24 2.43
N VAL A 82 3.32 -4.90 2.99
CA VAL A 82 3.23 -6.33 3.26
C VAL A 82 2.15 -6.59 4.32
N TRP A 83 2.04 -5.69 5.32
CA TRP A 83 1.00 -5.76 6.32
C TRP A 83 -0.40 -5.57 5.73
N LEU A 84 -0.59 -4.68 4.80
CA LEU A 84 -1.88 -4.50 4.11
C LEU A 84 -2.37 -5.78 3.42
N HIS A 85 -1.46 -6.53 2.82
CA HIS A 85 -1.80 -7.70 2.03
C HIS A 85 -1.76 -9.02 2.80
N LEU A 86 -0.83 -9.16 3.75
CA LEU A 86 -0.70 -10.36 4.57
C LEU A 86 -1.33 -10.22 5.95
N GLY A 87 -1.10 -9.10 6.61
CA GLY A 87 -1.51 -8.92 8.01
C GLY A 87 -3.00 -8.69 8.21
N GLN A 88 -3.68 -8.09 7.24
CA GLN A 88 -5.12 -7.77 7.32
C GLN A 88 -6.02 -8.80 6.61
N ALA A 89 -5.46 -9.68 5.81
CA ALA A 89 -6.23 -10.58 4.94
C ALA A 89 -6.92 -11.75 5.68
N GLY A 90 -6.64 -11.97 6.95
CA GLY A 90 -7.14 -13.14 7.66
C GLY A 90 -6.37 -14.41 7.31
N TRP A 91 -7.07 -15.54 7.09
CA TRP A 91 -6.48 -16.77 6.62
C TRP A 91 -6.21 -16.73 5.12
N LEU A 92 -5.00 -17.05 4.72
CA LEU A 92 -4.56 -17.14 3.34
C LEU A 92 -4.10 -18.56 3.04
N ASP A 93 -4.56 -19.15 1.95
CA ASP A 93 -3.96 -20.36 1.39
C ASP A 93 -2.57 -20.07 0.81
N ALA A 94 -1.86 -21.13 0.41
CA ALA A 94 -0.49 -21.02 -0.09
C ALA A 94 -0.37 -20.03 -1.26
N ASN A 95 -1.25 -20.13 -2.24
CA ASN A 95 -1.20 -19.30 -3.44
C ASN A 95 -1.52 -17.83 -3.15
N ALA A 96 -2.55 -17.56 -2.36
CA ALA A 96 -2.92 -16.21 -1.95
C ALA A 96 -1.83 -15.57 -1.08
N ALA A 97 -1.21 -16.33 -0.16
CA ALA A 97 -0.12 -15.84 0.68
C ALA A 97 1.13 -15.47 -0.12
N LEU A 98 1.53 -16.31 -1.07
CA LEU A 98 2.68 -16.04 -1.94
C LEU A 98 2.42 -14.84 -2.86
N THR A 99 1.23 -14.75 -3.44
CA THR A 99 0.84 -13.63 -4.29
C THR A 99 0.83 -12.32 -3.50
N ALA A 100 0.24 -12.30 -2.30
CA ALA A 100 0.20 -11.12 -1.43
C ALA A 100 1.59 -10.69 -0.98
N SER A 101 2.46 -11.65 -0.65
CA SER A 101 3.86 -11.41 -0.29
C SER A 101 4.63 -10.77 -1.44
N LEU A 102 4.53 -11.32 -2.65
CA LEU A 102 5.20 -10.78 -3.84
C LEU A 102 4.70 -9.36 -4.16
N TYR A 103 3.38 -9.14 -4.11
CA TYR A 103 2.80 -7.84 -4.35
C TYR A 103 3.31 -6.79 -3.35
N GLY A 104 3.31 -7.10 -2.07
CA GLY A 104 3.85 -6.22 -1.03
C GLY A 104 5.34 -5.92 -1.22
N PHE A 105 6.13 -6.90 -1.65
CA PHE A 105 7.53 -6.70 -1.97
C PHE A 105 7.73 -5.72 -3.13
N VAL A 106 7.00 -5.91 -4.24
CA VAL A 106 7.09 -5.02 -5.41
C VAL A 106 6.69 -3.59 -5.06
N GLN A 107 5.61 -3.39 -4.30
CA GLN A 107 5.16 -2.07 -3.86
C GLN A 107 6.25 -1.38 -3.02
N ARG A 108 6.84 -2.10 -2.07
CA ARG A 108 7.93 -1.59 -1.23
C ARG A 108 9.17 -1.20 -2.06
N TYR A 109 9.58 -2.06 -2.97
CA TYR A 109 10.72 -1.78 -3.85
C TYR A 109 10.48 -0.52 -4.70
N ARG A 110 9.31 -0.39 -5.29
CA ARG A 110 8.93 0.78 -6.08
C ARG A 110 8.83 2.05 -5.25
N LEU A 111 8.34 1.96 -4.01
CA LEU A 111 8.35 3.11 -3.10
C LEU A 111 9.78 3.63 -2.88
N GLN A 112 10.74 2.73 -2.63
CA GLN A 112 12.14 3.14 -2.49
C GLN A 112 12.67 3.84 -3.74
N GLN A 113 12.39 3.32 -4.92
CA GLN A 113 12.75 3.98 -6.18
C GLN A 113 12.15 5.39 -6.28
N VAL A 114 10.86 5.55 -5.99
CA VAL A 114 10.18 6.85 -6.01
C VAL A 114 10.77 7.83 -5.01
N LEU A 115 11.12 7.38 -3.80
CA LEU A 115 11.78 8.21 -2.79
C LEU A 115 13.18 8.70 -3.23
N HIS A 116 13.82 8.01 -4.17
CA HIS A 116 15.05 8.44 -4.84
C HIS A 116 14.79 9.23 -6.14
N GLY A 117 13.54 9.55 -6.46
CA GLY A 117 13.15 10.27 -7.67
C GLY A 117 13.09 9.41 -8.94
N GLU A 118 13.19 8.08 -8.81
CA GLU A 118 13.18 7.16 -9.94
C GLU A 118 11.75 6.77 -10.33
N LEU A 119 11.26 7.29 -11.46
CA LEU A 119 9.91 7.01 -11.99
C LEU A 119 9.92 6.16 -13.27
N ASN A 120 11.06 5.67 -13.73
CA ASN A 120 11.24 5.00 -15.02
C ASN A 120 10.36 3.75 -15.19
N TRP A 121 10.01 3.11 -14.10
CA TRP A 121 9.16 1.91 -14.10
C TRP A 121 7.68 2.20 -14.41
N LEU A 122 7.22 3.45 -14.29
CA LEU A 122 5.83 3.85 -14.58
C LEU A 122 5.51 3.86 -16.08
N ARG A 123 6.53 4.01 -16.93
CA ARG A 123 6.41 4.06 -18.41
C ARG A 123 5.28 5.01 -18.85
N PRO A 124 5.38 6.31 -18.54
CA PRO A 124 4.33 7.25 -18.88
C PRO A 124 4.12 7.28 -20.40
N ALA A 125 2.86 7.37 -20.81
CA ALA A 125 2.48 7.40 -22.22
C ALA A 125 1.34 8.40 -22.46
N PRO A 126 1.23 8.94 -23.68
CA PRO A 126 0.02 9.68 -24.08
C PRO A 126 -1.17 8.73 -24.12
N LEU A 127 -2.37 9.25 -23.84
CA LEU A 127 -3.60 8.47 -24.05
C LEU A 127 -3.91 8.39 -25.55
N THR A 128 -4.43 7.24 -25.97
CA THR A 128 -4.87 7.02 -27.35
C THR A 128 -6.07 7.90 -27.69
N ASP A 129 -6.97 8.11 -26.74
CA ASP A 129 -8.14 8.99 -26.83
C ASP A 129 -8.15 9.91 -25.61
N PRO A 130 -7.41 11.04 -25.68
CA PRO A 130 -7.28 11.94 -24.54
C PRO A 130 -8.56 12.75 -24.36
N PRO A 131 -8.96 13.05 -23.08
CA PRO A 131 -10.01 14.00 -22.80
C PRO A 131 -9.73 15.37 -23.43
N SER A 132 -10.78 16.10 -23.80
CA SER A 132 -10.68 17.39 -24.48
C SER A 132 -9.82 18.44 -23.75
N LEU A 133 -9.71 18.34 -22.41
CA LEU A 133 -8.90 19.23 -21.57
C LEU A 133 -7.45 18.80 -21.41
N MET A 134 -7.07 17.64 -21.96
CA MET A 134 -5.71 17.11 -21.89
C MET A 134 -4.93 17.52 -23.14
N SER A 135 -3.76 18.11 -22.94
CA SER A 135 -2.88 18.47 -24.05
C SER A 135 -2.27 17.20 -24.68
N PRO A 136 -2.05 17.17 -26.00
CA PRO A 136 -1.36 16.08 -26.68
C PRO A 136 0.07 15.81 -26.16
N SER A 137 0.70 16.81 -25.54
CA SER A 137 2.03 16.69 -24.94
C SER A 137 2.02 16.12 -23.51
N GLU A 138 0.85 15.91 -22.93
CA GLU A 138 0.76 15.35 -21.59
C GLU A 138 0.98 13.84 -21.60
N LEU A 139 1.87 13.35 -20.74
CA LEU A 139 2.14 11.94 -20.52
C LEU A 139 1.48 11.50 -19.21
N VAL A 140 0.64 10.50 -19.26
CA VAL A 140 -0.06 9.95 -18.08
C VAL A 140 0.88 9.02 -17.32
N TYR A 141 1.12 9.34 -16.06
CA TYR A 141 1.89 8.52 -15.11
C TYR A 141 1.00 7.60 -14.29
N LEU A 142 -0.15 8.11 -13.84
CA LEU A 142 -1.06 7.36 -12.98
C LEU A 142 -2.50 7.50 -13.46
N THR A 143 -3.24 6.40 -13.30
CA THR A 143 -4.70 6.37 -13.51
C THR A 143 -5.35 5.74 -12.30
N LEU A 144 -6.42 6.34 -11.79
CA LEU A 144 -7.24 5.79 -10.72
C LEU A 144 -8.72 5.91 -11.05
N ASN A 145 -9.47 4.84 -10.82
CA ASN A 145 -10.91 4.82 -10.97
C ASN A 145 -11.55 3.89 -9.91
N PRO A 146 -12.40 4.41 -9.02
CA PRO A 146 -12.79 5.80 -8.90
C PRO A 146 -11.81 6.65 -8.09
N ALA A 147 -11.81 7.95 -8.36
CA ALA A 147 -11.28 8.99 -7.48
C ALA A 147 -12.37 10.03 -7.22
N SER A 148 -12.22 10.82 -6.18
CA SER A 148 -13.16 11.90 -5.85
C SER A 148 -12.46 13.24 -5.69
N LEU A 149 -13.16 14.32 -6.05
CA LEU A 149 -12.82 15.68 -5.65
C LEU A 149 -13.72 16.05 -4.47
N ARG A 150 -13.12 16.58 -3.42
CA ARG A 150 -13.79 16.91 -2.16
C ARG A 150 -13.49 18.35 -1.73
N GLN A 151 -14.32 18.88 -0.83
CA GLN A 151 -14.15 20.17 -0.23
C GLN A 151 -14.03 20.04 1.28
N ALA A 152 -12.86 20.40 1.84
CA ALA A 152 -12.67 20.43 3.28
C ALA A 152 -13.61 21.43 3.96
N SER A 153 -14.22 21.04 5.04
CA SER A 153 -15.10 21.89 5.84
C SER A 153 -14.28 22.78 6.77
N LYS A 154 -14.68 24.04 6.92
CA LYS A 154 -14.11 24.94 7.94
C LYS A 154 -14.74 24.62 9.31
N ARG A 155 -13.93 24.17 10.26
CA ARG A 155 -14.32 24.01 11.67
C ARG A 155 -13.54 25.02 12.50
N ASN A 156 -14.22 25.90 13.25
CA ASN A 156 -13.60 26.97 14.06
C ASN A 156 -12.58 27.84 13.28
N GLY A 157 -12.88 28.17 12.02
CA GLY A 157 -11.99 28.99 11.18
C GLY A 157 -10.80 28.24 10.60
N VAL A 158 -10.55 27.00 10.97
CA VAL A 158 -9.48 26.15 10.45
C VAL A 158 -10.05 25.13 9.48
N LEU A 159 -9.37 24.90 8.35
CA LEU A 159 -9.72 23.81 7.45
C LEU A 159 -9.44 22.48 8.18
N ALA A 160 -10.52 21.84 8.60
CA ALA A 160 -10.47 20.52 9.23
C ALA A 160 -11.02 19.50 8.23
N MET A 161 -10.27 18.44 8.02
CA MET A 161 -10.65 17.37 7.10
C MET A 161 -11.36 16.25 7.83
N SER A 162 -12.41 15.75 7.19
CA SER A 162 -13.21 14.65 7.70
C SER A 162 -13.46 13.63 6.59
N SER A 163 -13.74 12.39 6.95
CA SER A 163 -14.32 11.41 6.03
C SER A 163 -15.69 11.83 5.50
N GLU A 164 -16.33 12.78 6.20
CA GLU A 164 -17.64 13.33 5.88
C GLU A 164 -17.58 14.59 4.99
N ASP A 165 -16.37 15.02 4.57
CA ASP A 165 -16.25 16.20 3.71
C ASP A 165 -17.06 16.02 2.41
N PRO A 166 -17.80 17.06 1.98
CA PRO A 166 -18.66 16.99 0.81
C PRO A 166 -17.89 16.54 -0.44
N VAL A 167 -18.43 15.53 -1.11
CA VAL A 167 -17.96 15.09 -2.42
C VAL A 167 -18.50 16.05 -3.48
N GLN A 168 -17.62 16.74 -4.17
CA GLN A 168 -18.00 17.62 -5.29
C GLN A 168 -18.24 16.81 -6.55
N ASP A 169 -17.36 15.83 -6.82
CA ASP A 169 -17.47 14.95 -7.96
C ASP A 169 -16.73 13.62 -7.74
N VAL A 170 -17.09 12.63 -8.53
CA VAL A 170 -16.43 11.31 -8.56
C VAL A 170 -16.20 10.92 -10.02
N GLY A 171 -15.06 10.33 -10.31
CA GLY A 171 -14.75 9.92 -11.67
C GLY A 171 -13.38 9.25 -11.79
N ARG A 172 -12.86 9.26 -13.02
CA ARG A 172 -11.54 8.75 -13.32
C ARG A 172 -10.50 9.86 -13.22
N CYS A 173 -9.49 9.64 -12.38
CA CYS A 173 -8.39 10.57 -12.21
C CYS A 173 -7.19 10.14 -13.06
N TYR A 174 -6.58 11.10 -13.77
CA TYR A 174 -5.30 10.96 -14.44
C TYR A 174 -4.30 11.94 -13.82
N VAL A 175 -3.11 11.45 -13.50
CA VAL A 175 -1.98 12.29 -13.10
C VAL A 175 -0.98 12.26 -14.24
N THR A 176 -0.74 13.42 -14.82
CA THR A 176 0.17 13.61 -15.94
C THR A 176 1.48 14.24 -15.47
N ASN A 177 2.41 14.48 -16.39
CA ASN A 177 3.61 15.28 -16.13
C ASN A 177 3.34 16.77 -15.88
N GLN A 178 2.09 17.25 -16.05
CA GLN A 178 1.73 18.67 -15.94
C GLN A 178 0.56 18.93 -15.03
N LYS A 179 -0.43 18.04 -15.00
CA LYS A 179 -1.73 18.27 -14.36
C LYS A 179 -2.31 17.02 -13.70
N MET A 180 -3.27 17.26 -12.84
CA MET A 180 -4.23 16.25 -12.40
C MET A 180 -5.58 16.53 -13.08
N HIS A 181 -6.14 15.52 -13.74
CA HIS A 181 -7.45 15.57 -14.39
C HIS A 181 -8.39 14.61 -13.66
N LEU A 182 -9.60 15.07 -13.32
CA LEU A 182 -10.69 14.20 -12.89
C LEU A 182 -11.81 14.31 -13.93
N LEU A 183 -12.03 13.23 -14.67
CA LEU A 183 -13.21 13.11 -15.53
C LEU A 183 -14.38 12.74 -14.64
N GLY A 184 -15.07 13.77 -14.16
CA GLY A 184 -16.14 13.63 -13.19
C GLY A 184 -17.46 13.22 -13.82
N GLN A 185 -18.38 12.76 -12.99
CA GLN A 185 -19.76 12.46 -13.43
C GLN A 185 -20.57 13.71 -13.75
N ARG A 186 -20.22 14.86 -13.12
CA ARG A 186 -20.91 16.15 -13.31
C ARG A 186 -20.17 17.04 -14.29
N ARG A 187 -18.85 17.12 -14.16
CA ARG A 187 -17.97 17.89 -15.04
C ARG A 187 -16.52 17.44 -14.91
N ASP A 188 -15.69 17.85 -15.87
CA ASP A 188 -14.26 17.63 -15.80
C ASP A 188 -13.59 18.71 -14.94
N TRP A 189 -12.61 18.27 -14.14
CA TRP A 189 -11.82 19.11 -13.26
C TRP A 189 -10.34 18.96 -13.63
N VAL A 190 -9.66 20.09 -13.71
CA VAL A 190 -8.24 20.12 -14.09
C VAL A 190 -7.49 21.09 -13.19
N HIS A 191 -6.40 20.62 -12.60
CA HIS A 191 -5.50 21.45 -11.82
C HIS A 191 -4.05 21.16 -12.23
N LYS A 192 -3.23 22.21 -12.32
CA LYS A 192 -1.80 22.06 -12.56
C LYS A 192 -1.13 21.38 -11.37
N LEU A 193 -0.07 20.59 -11.61
CA LEU A 193 0.70 20.00 -10.50
C LEU A 193 1.31 21.07 -9.59
N SER A 194 1.63 22.26 -10.14
CA SER A 194 2.10 23.42 -9.36
C SER A 194 1.05 24.00 -8.41
N GLU A 195 -0.23 23.69 -8.60
CA GLU A 195 -1.31 24.12 -7.70
C GLU A 195 -1.52 23.13 -6.55
N ILE A 196 -0.88 21.95 -6.60
CA ILE A 196 -0.93 20.96 -5.53
C ILE A 196 0.05 21.38 -4.44
N GLN A 197 -0.47 21.80 -3.30
CA GLN A 197 0.33 22.31 -2.19
C GLN A 197 0.84 21.22 -1.26
N ARG A 198 0.02 20.19 -1.06
CA ARG A 198 0.31 19.11 -0.14
C ARG A 198 -0.27 17.80 -0.64
N VAL A 199 0.42 16.70 -0.36
CA VAL A 199 -0.07 15.34 -0.60
C VAL A 199 0.09 14.54 0.68
N ASP A 200 -1.03 14.06 1.23
CA ASP A 200 -1.07 13.20 2.41
C ASP A 200 -1.50 11.79 2.02
N GLN A 201 -1.17 10.85 2.89
CA GLN A 201 -1.69 9.48 2.80
C GLN A 201 -2.05 8.95 4.19
N THR A 202 -2.98 8.03 4.18
CA THR A 202 -3.29 7.14 5.31
C THR A 202 -3.13 5.70 4.83
N GLU A 203 -3.40 4.75 5.70
CA GLU A 203 -3.44 3.32 5.35
C GLU A 203 -4.49 3.01 4.26
N ARG A 204 -5.50 3.83 4.13
CA ARG A 204 -6.65 3.56 3.27
C ARG A 204 -6.71 4.42 2.02
N TYR A 205 -6.26 5.68 2.09
CA TYR A 205 -6.38 6.63 0.98
C TYR A 205 -5.22 7.62 0.91
N TRP A 206 -5.03 8.18 -0.27
CA TRP A 206 -4.20 9.36 -0.50
C TRP A 206 -5.08 10.59 -0.76
N ARG A 207 -4.53 11.78 -0.49
CA ARG A 207 -5.15 13.08 -0.73
C ARG A 207 -4.15 14.05 -1.33
N ALA A 208 -4.56 14.77 -2.38
CA ALA A 208 -3.77 15.84 -2.99
C ALA A 208 -4.56 17.16 -2.90
N TYR A 209 -4.03 18.11 -2.16
CA TYR A 209 -4.69 19.38 -1.83
C TYR A 209 -4.37 20.44 -2.86
N VAL A 210 -5.43 21.12 -3.35
CA VAL A 210 -5.36 22.14 -4.40
C VAL A 210 -5.47 23.53 -3.79
N GLY A 211 -4.44 24.36 -3.94
CA GLY A 211 -4.45 25.72 -3.45
C GLY A 211 -4.89 25.86 -1.98
N ASP A 212 -5.23 27.07 -1.58
CA ASP A 212 -5.66 27.40 -0.20
C ASP A 212 -7.17 27.22 0.02
N GLY A 213 -7.91 26.85 -1.02
CA GLY A 213 -9.37 26.77 -1.02
C GLY A 213 -9.98 25.58 -0.30
N GLY A 214 -9.16 24.65 0.18
CA GLY A 214 -9.60 23.44 0.86
C GLY A 214 -10.14 22.35 -0.06
N GLN A 215 -10.02 22.48 -1.37
CA GLN A 215 -10.30 21.41 -2.32
C GLN A 215 -9.19 20.35 -2.27
N TYR A 216 -9.56 19.09 -2.44
CA TYR A 216 -8.59 18.01 -2.56
C TYR A 216 -9.11 16.82 -3.36
N TYR A 217 -8.21 16.20 -4.12
CA TYR A 217 -8.44 14.90 -4.71
C TYR A 217 -8.24 13.81 -3.65
N GLN A 218 -9.05 12.78 -3.71
CA GLN A 218 -8.88 11.59 -2.87
C GLN A 218 -9.09 10.32 -3.69
N GLY A 219 -8.18 9.37 -3.50
CA GLY A 219 -8.34 8.00 -3.97
C GLY A 219 -8.14 7.01 -2.84
N GLU A 220 -8.75 5.83 -2.96
CA GLU A 220 -8.69 4.76 -1.98
C GLU A 220 -7.79 3.63 -2.47
N ASN A 221 -7.24 2.86 -1.52
CA ASN A 221 -6.61 1.59 -1.83
C ASN A 221 -7.67 0.59 -2.27
N LEU A 222 -7.50 0.08 -3.48
CA LEU A 222 -8.34 -0.99 -4.01
C LEU A 222 -7.47 -2.22 -4.31
N PRO A 223 -7.98 -3.44 -4.11
CA PRO A 223 -7.26 -4.65 -4.45
C PRO A 223 -6.75 -4.62 -5.90
N GLY A 224 -5.49 -5.00 -6.11
CA GLY A 224 -4.85 -5.01 -7.42
C GLY A 224 -4.43 -3.65 -7.98
N GLN A 225 -4.64 -2.56 -7.24
CA GLN A 225 -4.17 -1.22 -7.60
C GLN A 225 -2.90 -0.84 -6.81
N MET A 226 -2.26 0.26 -7.25
CA MET A 226 -1.14 0.84 -6.54
C MET A 226 -1.60 1.34 -5.16
N ASP A 227 -0.84 1.01 -4.12
CA ASP A 227 -1.13 1.44 -2.75
C ASP A 227 -1.14 2.97 -2.59
N ALA A 228 -1.97 3.49 -1.69
CA ALA A 228 -2.13 4.91 -1.47
C ALA A 228 -0.82 5.63 -1.14
N GLN A 229 0.06 4.98 -0.39
CA GLN A 229 1.37 5.57 -0.05
C GLN A 229 2.25 5.70 -1.29
N LEU A 230 2.34 4.66 -2.12
CA LEU A 230 3.12 4.70 -3.35
C LEU A 230 2.51 5.71 -4.33
N PHE A 231 1.18 5.74 -4.46
CA PHE A 231 0.47 6.71 -5.29
C PHE A 231 0.76 8.15 -4.84
N ALA A 232 0.66 8.42 -3.52
CA ALA A 232 0.98 9.72 -2.94
C ALA A 232 2.45 10.11 -3.16
N ALA A 233 3.38 9.17 -3.02
CA ALA A 233 4.80 9.41 -3.25
C ALA A 233 5.07 9.83 -4.70
N VAL A 234 4.47 9.13 -5.67
CA VAL A 234 4.59 9.50 -7.10
C VAL A 234 4.05 10.91 -7.35
N ILE A 235 2.86 11.25 -6.83
CA ILE A 235 2.33 12.62 -6.98
C ILE A 235 3.29 13.66 -6.39
N ARG A 236 3.86 13.42 -5.20
CA ARG A 236 4.82 14.34 -4.57
C ARG A 236 6.03 14.60 -5.46
N VAL A 237 6.60 13.54 -6.04
CA VAL A 237 7.75 13.67 -6.96
C VAL A 237 7.37 14.43 -8.22
N LEU A 238 6.21 14.17 -8.80
CA LEU A 238 5.73 14.89 -9.98
C LEU A 238 5.43 16.37 -9.69
N CYS A 239 4.93 16.71 -8.48
CA CYS A 239 4.68 18.11 -8.08
C CYS A 239 5.94 18.91 -7.81
N LYS A 240 7.03 18.26 -7.40
CA LYS A 240 8.29 18.91 -7.01
C LYS A 240 9.49 18.12 -7.55
N PRO A 241 9.73 18.18 -8.87
CA PRO A 241 10.81 17.42 -9.50
C PRO A 241 12.21 17.77 -8.98
N ASP A 242 12.40 18.98 -8.40
CA ASP A 242 13.71 19.47 -7.93
C ASP A 242 14.03 19.10 -6.47
N LEU A 243 13.09 18.49 -5.74
CA LEU A 243 13.36 18.02 -4.39
C LEU A 243 13.98 16.61 -4.44
N ASN A 244 15.30 16.52 -4.46
CA ASN A 244 16.01 15.32 -4.02
C ASN A 244 15.50 14.99 -2.61
N TYR A 245 14.74 13.93 -2.48
CA TYR A 245 14.26 13.40 -1.21
C TYR A 245 15.47 12.80 -0.47
N ASN A 246 16.26 13.66 0.18
CA ASN A 246 17.20 13.22 1.21
C ASN A 246 16.34 12.76 2.39
N GLY A 247 16.31 11.44 2.57
CA GLY A 247 15.41 10.73 3.42
C GLY A 247 15.38 11.22 4.88
N ALA A 248 14.17 11.14 5.43
CA ALA A 248 13.96 11.01 6.87
C ALA A 248 13.72 9.53 7.21
#